data_80676153e2ec6d10c62c12be5bbe159a
#
_entry.id   80676153e2ec6d10c62c12be5bbe159a
#
_cell.length_a   1.000
_cell.length_b   1.000
_cell.length_c   1.000
_cell.angle_alpha   90.00
_cell.angle_beta   90.00
_cell.angle_gamma   90.00
#
_symmetry.space_group_name_H-M   'P 1'
#
loop_
_entity.id
_entity.type
_entity.pdbx_description
1 polymer ?
#
loop_
_entity_poly.entity_id
_entity_poly.type
_entity_poly.pdbx_seq_one_letter_code
_entity_poly.pdbx_strand_id
1 'polypeptide(L)'
;MKRLVLSFSISLTTLLAQMEPQPTTYEALQPVSAADFVPAAQLTSALYSVEPLAQPDGQHVTFILQGPGGSERVTGRQCLGIRTSEINAIAALDEIDNSEEFGKALMKAGAEKVESAKDAVKDPLGTAQRLPEGASRLLGRVATAVKNTAEGKSNPRSGVETALGVSRKKAELALQLGVSPYTHDAVLQSKLDATARAMAGGALVVNLSGLVVRGGVGTAISVVNVNQTLQRTLIESSAEEMMVKNRSALAALGASPSAIEGFLGNPSLSPWQKSLITAELKDIGQNLNAFLGIAKMTSTPEAAVDLLQVARLLHKHHQEVAPLVSLREENGVFAALDTKGLLLAPVPGDLILWTPLQDSRADTLVAMAKADTQVKSLTLKSDGLISARAVDELAKKGILTTPQALGPIH
;
A
#
# COMPACT_ATOMS: atom_id res chain seq x y z
N MET A 1 24.88 -90.16 -22.57
CA MET A 1 23.88 -89.09 -22.50
C MET A 1 24.51 -87.91 -21.79
N LYS A 2 25.03 -86.93 -22.56
CA LYS A 2 25.59 -85.69 -22.00
C LYS A 2 24.54 -84.59 -22.15
N ARG A 3 24.06 -84.03 -21.00
CA ARG A 3 23.14 -82.90 -20.96
C ARG A 3 23.96 -81.64 -21.11
N LEU A 4 23.67 -80.89 -22.16
CA LEU A 4 24.19 -79.57 -22.44
C LEU A 4 23.32 -78.54 -21.64
N VAL A 5 23.92 -77.81 -20.73
CA VAL A 5 23.26 -76.72 -20.01
C VAL A 5 23.67 -75.44 -20.71
N LEU A 6 22.73 -74.81 -21.43
CA LEU A 6 22.90 -73.46 -22.01
C LEU A 6 22.60 -72.44 -20.94
N SER A 7 23.62 -71.74 -20.48
CA SER A 7 23.45 -70.55 -19.60
C SER A 7 23.17 -69.32 -20.47
N PHE A 8 21.96 -68.78 -20.36
CA PHE A 8 21.56 -67.51 -20.99
C PHE A 8 21.88 -66.37 -20.02
N SER A 9 22.96 -65.65 -20.27
CA SER A 9 23.30 -64.43 -19.55
C SER A 9 22.52 -63.23 -20.16
N ILE A 10 21.46 -62.77 -19.52
CA ILE A 10 20.77 -61.55 -19.86
C ILE A 10 21.58 -60.39 -19.30
N SER A 11 22.32 -59.70 -20.13
CA SER A 11 22.93 -58.40 -19.78
C SER A 11 21.84 -57.32 -19.71
N LEU A 12 21.45 -57.00 -18.50
CA LEU A 12 20.56 -55.87 -18.21
C LEU A 12 21.39 -54.58 -18.34
N THR A 13 21.54 -54.06 -19.56
CA THR A 13 22.03 -52.72 -19.79
C THR A 13 20.93 -51.76 -19.37
N THR A 14 21.01 -51.25 -18.14
CA THR A 14 20.19 -50.12 -17.66
C THR A 14 20.44 -48.92 -18.55
N LEU A 15 19.49 -48.65 -19.43
CA LEU A 15 19.38 -47.42 -20.19
C LEU A 15 18.97 -46.33 -19.19
N LEU A 16 19.94 -45.75 -18.48
CA LEU A 16 19.77 -44.46 -17.81
C LEU A 16 19.63 -43.42 -18.93
N ALA A 17 18.40 -43.27 -19.41
CA ALA A 17 18.04 -42.08 -20.15
C ALA A 17 18.39 -40.88 -19.25
N GLN A 18 19.47 -40.19 -19.60
CA GLN A 18 19.70 -38.86 -19.10
C GLN A 18 18.48 -38.03 -19.56
N MET A 19 17.50 -37.87 -18.65
CA MET A 19 16.50 -36.81 -18.82
C MET A 19 17.30 -35.51 -18.76
N GLU A 20 17.62 -34.97 -19.92
CA GLU A 20 18.02 -33.55 -19.98
C GLU A 20 16.93 -32.77 -19.24
N PRO A 21 17.30 -31.90 -18.27
CA PRO A 21 16.31 -31.09 -17.61
C PRO A 21 15.62 -30.29 -18.70
N GLN A 22 14.33 -30.56 -18.93
CA GLN A 22 13.50 -29.75 -19.82
C GLN A 22 13.69 -28.29 -19.39
N PRO A 23 13.99 -27.37 -20.29
CA PRO A 23 14.14 -25.96 -19.91
C PRO A 23 12.86 -25.56 -19.21
N THR A 24 12.97 -25.22 -17.91
CA THR A 24 11.82 -24.80 -17.12
C THR A 24 11.19 -23.61 -17.82
N THR A 25 9.95 -23.76 -18.27
CA THR A 25 9.23 -22.70 -18.99
C THR A 25 9.11 -21.45 -18.14
N TYR A 26 9.09 -21.62 -16.81
CA TYR A 26 8.93 -20.54 -15.84
C TYR A 26 10.14 -20.38 -14.92
N GLU A 27 10.27 -19.19 -14.34
CA GLU A 27 11.33 -18.90 -13.37
C GLU A 27 11.01 -19.50 -12.00
N ALA A 28 12.05 -20.02 -11.36
CA ALA A 28 11.96 -20.46 -9.96
C ALA A 28 11.96 -19.24 -9.03
N LEU A 29 11.13 -19.31 -7.98
CA LEU A 29 11.03 -18.26 -6.95
C LEU A 29 12.20 -18.39 -5.95
N GLN A 30 13.43 -18.09 -6.39
CA GLN A 30 14.61 -18.15 -5.55
C GLN A 30 14.71 -16.92 -4.65
N PRO A 31 15.21 -17.05 -3.40
CA PRO A 31 15.51 -15.91 -2.56
C PRO A 31 16.42 -14.90 -3.25
N VAL A 32 16.14 -13.63 -3.03
CA VAL A 32 16.85 -12.48 -3.61
C VAL A 32 17.42 -11.60 -2.50
N SER A 33 18.41 -10.77 -2.85
CA SER A 33 18.98 -9.81 -1.88
C SER A 33 17.97 -8.71 -1.57
N ALA A 34 17.67 -8.47 -0.29
CA ALA A 34 16.81 -7.36 0.11
C ALA A 34 17.39 -5.99 -0.31
N ALA A 35 18.73 -5.87 -0.41
CA ALA A 35 19.41 -4.65 -0.82
C ALA A 35 19.17 -4.26 -2.28
N ASP A 36 18.66 -5.19 -3.11
CA ASP A 36 18.32 -4.89 -4.51
C ASP A 36 16.98 -4.10 -4.63
N PHE A 37 16.18 -4.05 -3.54
CA PHE A 37 14.83 -3.49 -3.57
C PHE A 37 14.63 -2.28 -2.66
N VAL A 38 15.51 -2.09 -1.66
CA VAL A 38 15.37 -0.99 -0.71
C VAL A 38 16.74 -0.37 -0.42
N PRO A 39 16.81 0.96 -0.19
CA PRO A 39 18.05 1.63 0.17
C PRO A 39 18.68 1.05 1.44
N ALA A 40 20.01 1.02 1.52
CA ALA A 40 20.74 0.51 2.68
C ALA A 40 20.30 1.14 4.02
N ALA A 41 19.92 2.42 4.00
CA ALA A 41 19.40 3.13 5.18
C ALA A 41 18.06 2.58 5.70
N GLN A 42 17.30 1.83 4.88
CA GLN A 42 16.04 1.18 5.28
C GLN A 42 16.23 -0.28 5.70
N LEU A 43 17.42 -0.88 5.47
CA LEU A 43 17.69 -2.25 5.84
C LEU A 43 17.98 -2.42 7.33
N THR A 44 18.51 -1.40 7.97
CA THR A 44 18.87 -1.46 9.39
C THR A 44 18.82 -0.09 10.06
N SER A 45 18.40 -0.09 11.31
CA SER A 45 18.44 1.07 12.22
C SER A 45 18.76 0.60 13.64
N ALA A 46 18.78 1.51 14.60
CA ALA A 46 18.88 1.13 16.01
C ALA A 46 17.63 0.38 16.54
N LEU A 47 16.52 0.42 15.81
CA LEU A 47 15.22 -0.11 16.23
C LEU A 47 14.82 -1.39 15.49
N TYR A 48 15.38 -1.64 14.32
CA TYR A 48 15.03 -2.79 13.49
C TYR A 48 16.16 -3.20 12.55
N SER A 49 16.06 -4.42 12.04
CA SER A 49 16.89 -4.90 10.93
C SER A 49 16.04 -5.74 9.97
N VAL A 50 16.34 -5.67 8.68
CA VAL A 50 15.76 -6.52 7.64
C VAL A 50 16.74 -7.64 7.32
N GLU A 51 16.25 -8.87 7.20
CA GLU A 51 17.11 -10.00 6.83
C GLU A 51 17.70 -9.79 5.42
N PRO A 52 18.95 -10.25 5.17
CA PRO A 52 19.61 -10.01 3.89
C PRO A 52 18.94 -10.65 2.69
N LEU A 53 18.21 -11.76 2.91
CA LEU A 53 17.48 -12.48 1.87
C LEU A 53 15.99 -12.27 2.04
N ALA A 54 15.32 -12.04 0.90
CA ALA A 54 13.88 -11.85 0.81
C ALA A 54 13.30 -12.83 -0.21
N GLN A 55 12.03 -13.21 -0.06
CA GLN A 55 11.37 -14.24 -0.85
C GLN A 55 10.44 -13.62 -1.90
N PRO A 56 10.71 -13.75 -3.20
CA PRO A 56 9.79 -13.32 -4.25
C PRO A 56 8.61 -14.28 -4.38
N ASP A 57 7.45 -13.76 -4.81
CA ASP A 57 6.27 -14.52 -5.20
C ASP A 57 5.98 -14.47 -6.72
N GLY A 58 6.82 -13.75 -7.47
CA GLY A 58 6.70 -13.52 -8.90
C GLY A 58 6.17 -12.12 -9.26
N GLN A 59 5.76 -11.34 -8.27
CA GLN A 59 5.36 -9.95 -8.42
C GLN A 59 5.89 -9.08 -7.28
N HIS A 60 5.77 -9.54 -6.04
CA HIS A 60 6.28 -8.86 -4.84
C HIS A 60 7.42 -9.66 -4.20
N VAL A 61 8.12 -9.00 -3.31
CA VAL A 61 9.17 -9.59 -2.46
C VAL A 61 8.73 -9.50 -1.01
N THR A 62 8.76 -10.62 -0.30
CA THR A 62 8.48 -10.69 1.13
C THR A 62 9.78 -10.59 1.92
N PHE A 63 9.87 -9.56 2.74
CA PHE A 63 10.99 -9.30 3.65
C PHE A 63 10.70 -9.86 5.03
N ILE A 64 11.75 -10.22 5.77
CA ILE A 64 11.68 -10.52 7.21
C ILE A 64 12.25 -9.33 7.95
N LEU A 65 11.40 -8.67 8.71
CA LEU A 65 11.74 -7.50 9.53
C LEU A 65 11.84 -7.94 11.00
N GLN A 66 13.01 -7.75 11.60
CA GLN A 66 13.25 -7.94 13.01
C GLN A 66 13.12 -6.60 13.72
N GLY A 67 12.10 -6.45 14.56
CA GLY A 67 11.79 -5.19 15.24
C GLY A 67 11.50 -5.38 16.72
N PRO A 68 11.05 -4.33 17.43
CA PRO A 68 10.73 -4.39 18.86
C PRO A 68 9.63 -5.42 19.20
N GLY A 69 8.73 -5.69 18.26
CA GLY A 69 7.66 -6.69 18.39
C GLY A 69 8.06 -8.12 18.02
N GLY A 70 9.33 -8.35 17.64
CA GLY A 70 9.84 -9.63 17.16
C GLY A 70 9.97 -9.68 15.64
N SER A 71 9.95 -10.91 15.08
CA SER A 71 10.07 -11.15 13.64
C SER A 71 8.72 -10.98 12.94
N GLU A 72 8.68 -10.22 11.86
CA GLU A 72 7.49 -9.90 11.08
C GLU A 72 7.76 -10.13 9.57
N ARG A 73 6.79 -10.68 8.85
CA ARG A 73 6.84 -10.81 7.39
C ARG A 73 6.14 -9.62 6.75
N VAL A 74 6.84 -8.92 5.88
CA VAL A 74 6.32 -7.73 5.19
C VAL A 74 6.43 -7.94 3.68
N THR A 75 5.31 -7.98 2.97
CA THR A 75 5.26 -8.16 1.52
C THR A 75 5.19 -6.82 0.80
N GLY A 76 6.12 -6.60 -0.11
CA GLY A 76 6.25 -5.37 -0.89
C GLY A 76 7.19 -4.33 -0.25
N ARG A 77 8.13 -3.79 -1.06
CA ARG A 77 9.08 -2.74 -0.60
C ARG A 77 8.38 -1.48 -0.09
N GLN A 78 7.23 -1.15 -0.67
CA GLN A 78 6.43 0.01 -0.21
C GLN A 78 5.85 -0.25 1.18
N CYS A 79 5.34 -1.46 1.44
CA CYS A 79 4.85 -1.86 2.75
C CYS A 79 5.97 -1.94 3.79
N LEU A 80 7.17 -2.41 3.39
CA LEU A 80 8.35 -2.37 4.25
C LEU A 80 8.71 -0.95 4.66
N GLY A 81 8.70 -0.01 3.71
CA GLY A 81 8.92 1.41 3.99
C GLY A 81 7.86 1.99 4.94
N ILE A 82 6.58 1.64 4.76
CA ILE A 82 5.51 2.04 5.71
C ILE A 82 5.83 1.50 7.10
N ARG A 83 6.12 0.20 7.20
CA ARG A 83 6.33 -0.46 8.48
C ARG A 83 7.55 0.07 9.24
N THR A 84 8.66 0.29 8.55
CA THR A 84 9.86 0.89 9.16
C THR A 84 9.63 2.34 9.60
N SER A 85 8.85 3.11 8.86
CA SER A 85 8.43 4.46 9.26
C SER A 85 7.56 4.44 10.52
N GLU A 86 6.65 3.47 10.63
CA GLU A 86 5.78 3.30 11.82
C GLU A 86 6.60 2.96 13.07
N ILE A 87 7.59 2.06 12.96
CA ILE A 87 8.50 1.73 14.07
C ILE A 87 9.25 2.98 14.54
N ASN A 88 9.78 3.76 13.62
CA ASN A 88 10.49 4.99 13.94
C ASN A 88 9.55 6.05 14.57
N ALA A 89 8.32 6.15 14.08
CA ALA A 89 7.31 7.07 14.63
C ALA A 89 6.89 6.68 16.04
N ILE A 90 6.72 5.39 16.33
CA ILE A 90 6.42 4.89 17.68
C ILE A 90 7.53 5.30 18.64
N ALA A 91 8.79 5.08 18.29
CA ALA A 91 9.93 5.45 19.13
C ALA A 91 10.03 6.97 19.36
N ALA A 92 9.78 7.77 18.33
CA ALA A 92 9.74 9.24 18.47
C ALA A 92 8.60 9.70 19.39
N LEU A 93 7.43 9.06 19.32
CA LEU A 93 6.31 9.34 20.21
C LEU A 93 6.57 8.87 21.65
N ASP A 94 7.33 7.77 21.85
CA ASP A 94 7.76 7.32 23.17
C ASP A 94 8.67 8.34 23.87
N GLU A 95 9.55 9.00 23.12
CA GLU A 95 10.40 10.08 23.68
C GLU A 95 9.52 11.26 24.14
N ILE A 96 8.45 11.60 23.40
CA ILE A 96 7.51 12.64 23.78
C ILE A 96 6.69 12.21 25.02
N ASP A 97 6.14 10.99 25.02
CA ASP A 97 5.28 10.47 26.09
C ASP A 97 6.00 10.41 27.46
N ASN A 98 7.31 10.20 27.44
CA ASN A 98 8.15 10.15 28.64
C ASN A 98 8.53 11.54 29.16
N SER A 99 8.18 12.63 28.45
CA SER A 99 8.44 13.98 28.92
C SER A 99 7.48 14.43 30.03
N GLU A 100 7.97 15.25 30.97
CA GLU A 100 7.13 15.82 32.03
C GLU A 100 6.07 16.78 31.46
N GLU A 101 6.42 17.48 30.39
CA GLU A 101 5.56 18.38 29.64
C GLU A 101 4.36 17.66 29.05
N PHE A 102 4.56 16.45 28.49
CA PHE A 102 3.48 15.64 27.95
C PHE A 102 2.50 15.22 29.05
N GLY A 103 3.00 14.75 30.19
CA GLY A 103 2.14 14.37 31.33
C GLY A 103 1.28 15.52 31.82
N LYS A 104 1.85 16.73 31.94
CA LYS A 104 1.11 17.95 32.32
C LYS A 104 0.08 18.36 31.25
N ALA A 105 0.44 18.24 29.97
CA ALA A 105 -0.42 18.56 28.85
C ALA A 105 -1.62 17.61 28.74
N LEU A 106 -1.42 16.33 28.97
CA LEU A 106 -2.48 15.32 28.93
C LEU A 106 -3.50 15.55 30.10
N MET A 107 -3.03 15.83 31.30
CA MET A 107 -3.91 16.18 32.42
C MET A 107 -4.72 17.45 32.15
N LYS A 108 -4.10 18.47 31.56
CA LYS A 108 -4.77 19.72 31.20
C LYS A 108 -5.84 19.53 30.12
N ALA A 109 -5.61 18.58 29.19
CA ALA A 109 -6.55 18.21 28.13
C ALA A 109 -7.75 17.38 28.64
N GLY A 110 -7.82 17.08 29.96
CA GLY A 110 -8.90 16.28 30.57
C GLY A 110 -8.87 14.79 30.15
N ALA A 111 -7.76 14.32 29.62
CA ALA A 111 -7.58 12.91 29.29
C ALA A 111 -7.11 12.14 30.53
N GLU A 112 -7.83 11.10 30.91
CA GLU A 112 -7.35 10.13 31.90
C GLU A 112 -6.07 9.47 31.36
N LYS A 113 -5.10 9.21 32.26
CA LYS A 113 -3.89 8.46 31.91
C LYS A 113 -4.30 7.16 31.22
N VAL A 114 -3.97 7.04 29.94
CA VAL A 114 -4.20 5.79 29.20
C VAL A 114 -3.13 4.79 29.65
N GLU A 115 -3.39 4.04 30.72
CA GLU A 115 -2.58 2.89 31.13
C GLU A 115 -2.57 1.78 30.07
N SER A 116 -3.50 1.84 29.13
CA SER A 116 -3.71 0.83 28.07
C SER A 116 -2.54 0.69 27.08
N ALA A 117 -1.61 1.65 26.98
CA ALA A 117 -0.45 1.49 26.12
C ALA A 117 0.57 0.46 26.66
N LYS A 118 0.67 0.32 27.99
CA LYS A 118 1.54 -0.71 28.61
C LYS A 118 0.96 -2.12 28.49
N ASP A 119 -0.36 -2.25 28.44
CA ASP A 119 -1.04 -3.55 28.32
C ASP A 119 -1.08 -4.05 26.87
N ALA A 120 -1.14 -3.14 25.88
CA ALA A 120 -1.05 -3.50 24.46
C ALA A 120 0.32 -4.08 24.06
N VAL A 121 1.40 -3.64 24.73
CA VAL A 121 2.75 -4.19 24.54
C VAL A 121 2.91 -5.57 25.18
N LYS A 122 2.11 -5.88 26.21
CA LYS A 122 2.18 -7.17 26.92
C LYS A 122 1.35 -8.28 26.28
N ASP A 123 0.32 -7.95 25.50
CA ASP A 123 -0.52 -8.93 24.80
C ASP A 123 -0.97 -8.39 23.43
N PRO A 124 -0.10 -8.46 22.39
CA PRO A 124 -0.42 -7.99 21.05
C PRO A 124 -1.52 -8.82 20.36
N LEU A 125 -1.70 -10.09 20.71
CA LEU A 125 -2.73 -10.96 20.16
C LEU A 125 -4.13 -10.70 20.74
N GLY A 126 -4.22 -10.41 22.04
CA GLY A 126 -5.48 -10.05 22.69
C GLY A 126 -6.02 -8.69 22.26
N THR A 127 -5.15 -7.78 21.85
CA THR A 127 -5.53 -6.43 21.36
C THR A 127 -6.09 -6.48 19.95
N ALA A 128 -5.57 -7.34 19.06
CA ALA A 128 -6.04 -7.48 17.68
C ALA A 128 -7.48 -8.04 17.59
N GLN A 129 -7.90 -8.87 18.54
CA GLN A 129 -9.26 -9.41 18.58
C GLN A 129 -10.32 -8.42 19.09
N ARG A 130 -9.91 -7.28 19.66
CA ARG A 130 -10.81 -6.23 20.18
C ARG A 130 -11.05 -5.07 19.23
N LEU A 131 -10.43 -5.06 18.07
CA LEU A 131 -10.47 -3.97 17.09
C LEU A 131 -11.78 -3.80 16.27
N PRO A 132 -12.69 -4.78 16.10
CA PRO A 132 -13.95 -4.53 15.38
C PRO A 132 -14.86 -3.49 16.06
N GLU A 133 -14.72 -3.29 17.37
CA GLU A 133 -15.57 -2.35 18.12
C GLU A 133 -15.05 -0.90 18.16
N GLY A 134 -13.78 -0.65 17.85
CA GLY A 134 -13.20 0.69 17.91
C GLY A 134 -13.69 1.62 16.81
N ALA A 135 -13.83 1.10 15.59
CA ALA A 135 -14.36 1.85 14.46
C ALA A 135 -15.85 2.17 14.61
N SER A 136 -16.64 1.20 15.15
CA SER A 136 -18.05 1.43 15.45
C SER A 136 -18.28 2.38 16.64
N ARG A 137 -17.34 2.47 17.59
CA ARG A 137 -17.41 3.42 18.71
C ARG A 137 -17.17 4.87 18.30
N LEU A 138 -16.35 5.12 17.26
CA LEU A 138 -16.18 6.47 16.70
C LEU A 138 -17.44 6.93 15.97
N LEU A 139 -18.04 6.06 15.15
CA LEU A 139 -19.33 6.32 14.51
C LEU A 139 -20.46 6.41 15.54
N GLY A 140 -20.45 5.58 16.57
CA GLY A 140 -21.38 5.64 17.69
C GLY A 140 -21.27 6.94 18.52
N ARG A 141 -20.06 7.48 18.71
CA ARG A 141 -19.84 8.76 19.42
C ARG A 141 -20.31 9.96 18.61
N VAL A 142 -20.14 9.96 17.30
CA VAL A 142 -20.70 10.99 16.41
C VAL A 142 -22.23 10.88 16.39
N ALA A 143 -22.80 9.68 16.29
CA ALA A 143 -24.24 9.46 16.35
C ALA A 143 -24.81 9.83 17.74
N THR A 144 -24.08 9.54 18.83
CA THR A 144 -24.48 9.90 20.21
C THR A 144 -24.32 11.40 20.46
N ALA A 145 -23.31 12.06 19.90
CA ALA A 145 -23.16 13.51 19.95
C ALA A 145 -24.31 14.21 19.22
N VAL A 146 -24.72 13.70 18.04
CA VAL A 146 -25.88 14.19 17.30
C VAL A 146 -27.18 13.95 18.08
N LYS A 147 -27.33 12.79 18.74
CA LYS A 147 -28.52 12.46 19.55
C LYS A 147 -28.61 13.29 20.83
N ASN A 148 -27.48 13.50 21.53
CA ASN A 148 -27.40 14.35 22.72
C ASN A 148 -27.63 15.84 22.41
N THR A 149 -27.37 16.24 21.16
CA THR A 149 -27.70 17.58 20.64
C THR A 149 -29.21 17.77 20.49
N ALA A 150 -29.93 16.75 20.05
CA ALA A 150 -31.39 16.76 19.95
C ALA A 150 -32.07 16.80 21.35
N GLU A 151 -31.37 16.35 22.38
CA GLU A 151 -31.86 16.29 23.76
C GLU A 151 -31.41 17.49 24.63
N GLY A 152 -30.71 18.50 24.08
CA GLY A 152 -30.37 19.76 24.75
C GLY A 152 -29.36 19.64 25.90
N LYS A 153 -28.56 18.57 25.99
CA LYS A 153 -27.70 18.25 27.14
C LYS A 153 -26.24 18.64 27.03
N SER A 154 -25.79 19.20 25.90
CA SER A 154 -24.42 19.72 25.75
C SER A 154 -24.34 20.77 24.64
N ASN A 155 -23.35 21.67 24.72
CA ASN A 155 -23.09 22.63 23.66
C ASN A 155 -22.45 21.91 22.45
N PRO A 156 -23.21 21.70 21.35
CA PRO A 156 -22.77 20.81 20.22
C PRO A 156 -21.54 21.33 19.52
N ARG A 157 -21.36 22.66 19.47
CA ARG A 157 -20.24 23.30 18.75
C ARG A 157 -18.88 22.96 19.36
N SER A 158 -18.78 22.99 20.70
CA SER A 158 -17.48 22.73 21.34
C SER A 158 -16.98 21.30 21.19
N GLY A 159 -17.88 20.31 21.20
CA GLY A 159 -17.50 18.90 21.01
C GLY A 159 -17.04 18.58 19.60
N VAL A 160 -17.72 19.11 18.58
CA VAL A 160 -17.35 18.94 17.16
C VAL A 160 -16.06 19.71 16.85
N GLU A 161 -15.93 20.95 17.30
CA GLU A 161 -14.71 21.76 17.11
C GLU A 161 -13.50 21.13 17.79
N THR A 162 -13.67 20.53 18.98
CA THR A 162 -12.59 19.80 19.67
C THR A 162 -12.22 18.53 18.91
N ALA A 163 -13.19 17.75 18.41
CA ALA A 163 -12.94 16.54 17.64
C ALA A 163 -12.22 16.84 16.31
N LEU A 164 -12.63 17.89 15.61
CA LEU A 164 -11.97 18.35 14.38
C LEU A 164 -10.55 18.87 14.68
N GLY A 165 -10.36 19.58 15.79
CA GLY A 165 -9.05 20.04 16.23
C GLY A 165 -8.08 18.89 16.51
N VAL A 166 -8.54 17.84 17.19
CA VAL A 166 -7.74 16.62 17.45
C VAL A 166 -7.41 15.90 16.15
N SER A 167 -8.38 15.71 15.26
CA SER A 167 -8.16 15.04 13.97
C SER A 167 -7.14 15.78 13.11
N ARG A 168 -7.20 17.10 13.07
CA ARG A 168 -6.24 17.95 12.38
C ARG A 168 -4.83 17.82 12.99
N LYS A 169 -4.71 17.90 14.31
CA LYS A 169 -3.42 17.72 15.00
C LYS A 169 -2.83 16.34 14.80
N LYS A 170 -3.67 15.30 14.76
CA LYS A 170 -3.25 13.94 14.42
C LYS A 170 -2.69 13.85 12.99
N ALA A 171 -3.37 14.47 12.02
CA ALA A 171 -2.93 14.51 10.63
C ALA A 171 -1.63 15.29 10.47
N GLU A 172 -1.49 16.45 11.12
CA GLU A 172 -0.26 17.25 11.15
C GLU A 172 0.92 16.42 11.72
N LEU A 173 0.71 15.80 12.88
CA LEU A 173 1.71 14.97 13.57
C LEU A 173 2.12 13.77 12.73
N ALA A 174 1.15 13.04 12.18
CA ALA A 174 1.41 11.89 11.34
C ALA A 174 2.22 12.24 10.08
N LEU A 175 1.88 13.36 9.42
CA LEU A 175 2.65 13.86 8.28
C LEU A 175 4.09 14.19 8.66
N GLN A 176 4.31 14.87 9.80
CA GLN A 176 5.66 15.20 10.28
C GLN A 176 6.49 13.96 10.63
N LEU A 177 5.83 12.89 11.10
CA LEU A 177 6.47 11.60 11.40
C LEU A 177 6.60 10.71 10.15
N GLY A 178 6.09 11.11 8.99
CA GLY A 178 6.11 10.33 7.76
C GLY A 178 5.22 9.08 7.77
N VAL A 179 4.13 9.10 8.57
CA VAL A 179 3.19 7.99 8.72
C VAL A 179 1.76 8.39 8.39
N SER A 180 0.87 7.39 8.23
CA SER A 180 -0.56 7.65 8.05
C SER A 180 -1.26 7.90 9.39
N PRO A 181 -2.15 8.90 9.50
CA PRO A 181 -3.03 9.01 10.66
C PRO A 181 -4.08 7.89 10.72
N TYR A 182 -4.18 7.09 9.67
CA TYR A 182 -5.07 5.93 9.51
C TYR A 182 -4.29 4.61 9.46
N THR A 183 -3.09 4.55 10.08
CA THR A 183 -2.30 3.32 10.15
C THR A 183 -3.09 2.17 10.77
N HIS A 184 -2.79 0.94 10.38
CA HIS A 184 -3.36 -0.27 10.99
C HIS A 184 -2.60 -0.70 12.27
N ASP A 185 -1.44 -0.09 12.55
CA ASP A 185 -0.70 -0.36 13.79
C ASP A 185 -1.43 0.28 14.99
N ALA A 186 -1.96 -0.57 15.88
CA ALA A 186 -2.77 -0.14 17.01
C ALA A 186 -1.97 0.68 18.04
N VAL A 187 -0.68 0.38 18.20
CA VAL A 187 0.21 1.11 19.11
C VAL A 187 0.43 2.52 18.59
N LEU A 188 0.78 2.65 17.30
CA LEU A 188 0.95 3.95 16.66
C LEU A 188 -0.33 4.77 16.67
N GLN A 189 -1.49 4.15 16.38
CA GLN A 189 -2.78 4.82 16.45
C GLN A 189 -3.05 5.42 17.84
N SER A 190 -2.85 4.61 18.88
CA SER A 190 -3.06 5.05 20.27
C SER A 190 -2.15 6.24 20.64
N LYS A 191 -0.87 6.17 20.26
CA LYS A 191 0.11 7.22 20.53
C LYS A 191 -0.18 8.51 19.75
N LEU A 192 -0.52 8.40 18.47
CA LEU A 192 -0.94 9.56 17.67
C LEU A 192 -2.17 10.23 18.26
N ASP A 193 -3.16 9.46 18.73
CA ASP A 193 -4.37 10.00 19.33
C ASP A 193 -4.10 10.69 20.68
N ALA A 194 -3.25 10.12 21.53
CA ALA A 194 -2.88 10.71 22.81
C ALA A 194 -2.13 12.02 22.61
N THR A 195 -1.11 12.02 21.76
CA THR A 195 -0.29 13.21 21.46
C THR A 195 -1.12 14.30 20.78
N ALA A 196 -1.99 13.94 19.82
CA ALA A 196 -2.86 14.90 19.16
C ALA A 196 -3.86 15.58 20.12
N ARG A 197 -4.39 14.84 21.11
CA ARG A 197 -5.24 15.42 22.16
C ARG A 197 -4.47 16.42 23.04
N ALA A 198 -3.25 16.07 23.45
CA ALA A 198 -2.40 16.97 24.23
C ALA A 198 -2.05 18.26 23.45
N MET A 199 -1.78 18.14 22.15
CA MET A 199 -1.54 19.27 21.24
C MET A 199 -2.79 20.13 21.04
N ALA A 200 -3.95 19.52 20.82
CA ALA A 200 -5.21 20.23 20.61
C ALA A 200 -5.66 21.03 21.86
N GLY A 201 -5.32 20.54 23.05
CA GLY A 201 -5.52 21.27 24.33
C GLY A 201 -4.61 22.49 24.50
N GLY A 202 -3.73 22.78 23.55
CA GLY A 202 -2.80 23.93 23.61
C GLY A 202 -1.74 23.80 24.70
N ALA A 203 -1.59 22.64 25.30
CA ALA A 203 -0.69 22.38 26.41
C ALA A 203 0.65 21.80 25.96
N LEU A 204 0.71 21.27 24.73
CA LEU A 204 1.91 20.68 24.15
C LEU A 204 2.20 21.31 22.78
N VAL A 205 3.40 21.86 22.64
CA VAL A 205 3.95 22.24 21.34
C VAL A 205 5.04 21.22 21.02
N VAL A 206 4.74 20.31 20.11
CA VAL A 206 5.72 19.32 19.66
C VAL A 206 6.58 19.96 18.56
N ASN A 207 7.85 20.17 18.88
CA ASN A 207 8.85 20.60 17.91
C ASN A 207 9.64 19.38 17.45
N LEU A 208 9.19 18.79 16.32
CA LEU A 208 9.85 17.61 15.73
C LEU A 208 11.13 17.94 14.93
N SER A 209 11.51 19.22 14.83
CA SER A 209 12.72 19.61 14.09
C SER A 209 14.03 19.06 14.70
N GLY A 210 14.00 18.62 15.97
CA GLY A 210 15.13 17.93 16.61
C GLY A 210 14.99 16.41 16.64
N LEU A 211 13.80 15.88 16.41
CA LEU A 211 13.54 14.47 16.21
C LEU A 211 13.83 14.14 14.73
N VAL A 212 15.11 14.13 14.37
CA VAL A 212 15.53 13.53 13.11
C VAL A 212 15.10 12.08 13.22
N VAL A 213 14.04 11.71 12.46
CA VAL A 213 13.68 10.31 12.22
C VAL A 213 14.95 9.64 11.65
N ARG A 214 15.76 9.07 12.54
CA ARG A 214 17.01 8.40 12.22
C ARG A 214 16.66 7.09 11.53
N GLY A 215 16.57 7.15 10.23
CA GLY A 215 16.25 6.00 9.42
C GLY A 215 15.35 6.42 8.28
N GLY A 216 15.95 6.69 7.15
CA GLY A 216 15.36 6.91 5.84
C GLY A 216 14.08 7.74 5.82
N VAL A 217 14.15 8.85 5.15
CA VAL A 217 12.97 9.67 4.82
C VAL A 217 11.84 8.73 4.40
N GLY A 218 10.73 8.74 5.12
CA GLY A 218 9.57 7.91 4.84
C GLY A 218 9.01 8.14 3.43
N THR A 219 9.64 7.48 2.46
CA THR A 219 9.14 7.43 1.07
C THR A 219 7.87 6.60 0.96
N ALA A 220 7.53 5.87 2.01
CA ALA A 220 6.45 4.91 2.03
C ALA A 220 5.05 5.52 1.93
N ILE A 221 4.82 6.70 2.53
CA ILE A 221 3.59 7.45 2.29
C ILE A 221 3.98 8.65 1.46
N SER A 222 3.83 8.52 0.14
CA SER A 222 4.16 9.58 -0.82
C SER A 222 3.24 10.81 -0.73
N VAL A 223 2.76 11.13 0.47
CA VAL A 223 2.12 12.41 0.78
C VAL A 223 3.17 13.54 0.73
N VAL A 224 4.45 13.20 0.94
CA VAL A 224 5.54 14.19 0.85
C VAL A 224 5.70 14.74 -0.57
N ASN A 225 5.39 13.95 -1.59
CA ASN A 225 5.52 14.33 -3.01
C ASN A 225 4.22 14.86 -3.64
N VAL A 226 3.12 14.99 -2.88
CA VAL A 226 1.90 15.61 -3.38
C VAL A 226 1.99 17.13 -3.29
N ASN A 227 1.26 17.82 -4.18
CA ASN A 227 1.24 19.27 -4.17
C ASN A 227 0.68 19.84 -2.84
N GLN A 228 1.07 21.06 -2.50
CA GLN A 228 0.71 21.71 -1.24
C GLN A 228 -0.81 21.77 -1.01
N THR A 229 -1.59 21.92 -2.08
CA THR A 229 -3.06 21.97 -1.99
C THR A 229 -3.64 20.65 -1.51
N LEU A 230 -3.14 19.53 -2.04
CA LEU A 230 -3.59 18.20 -1.60
C LEU A 230 -3.10 17.90 -0.18
N GLN A 231 -1.85 18.23 0.17
CA GLN A 231 -1.36 18.12 1.56
C GLN A 231 -2.25 18.88 2.53
N ARG A 232 -2.59 20.13 2.20
CA ARG A 232 -3.50 20.94 3.03
C ARG A 232 -4.87 20.27 3.16
N THR A 233 -5.43 19.74 2.07
CA THR A 233 -6.71 19.03 2.09
C THR A 233 -6.66 17.80 2.99
N LEU A 234 -5.58 17.01 2.94
CA LEU A 234 -5.40 15.82 3.77
C LEU A 234 -5.27 16.16 5.27
N ILE A 235 -4.68 17.31 5.61
CA ILE A 235 -4.50 17.75 6.99
C ILE A 235 -5.78 18.40 7.54
N GLU A 236 -6.39 19.27 6.74
CA GLU A 236 -7.48 20.14 7.22
C GLU A 236 -8.87 19.49 7.13
N SER A 237 -9.03 18.42 6.33
CA SER A 237 -10.33 17.78 6.16
C SER A 237 -10.49 16.57 7.08
N SER A 238 -11.70 16.42 7.64
CA SER A 238 -12.11 15.18 8.29
C SER A 238 -12.24 14.03 7.27
N ALA A 239 -12.34 12.79 7.73
CA ALA A 239 -12.56 11.63 6.86
C ALA A 239 -13.86 11.78 6.05
N GLU A 240 -14.91 12.31 6.67
CA GLU A 240 -16.22 12.57 6.06
C GLU A 240 -16.12 13.66 4.99
N GLU A 241 -15.43 14.77 5.29
CA GLU A 241 -15.22 15.85 4.32
C GLU A 241 -14.39 15.38 3.12
N MET A 242 -13.34 14.57 3.34
CA MET A 242 -12.58 13.93 2.26
C MET A 242 -13.48 13.03 1.40
N MET A 243 -14.35 12.24 2.03
CA MET A 243 -15.31 11.39 1.31
C MET A 243 -16.26 12.21 0.44
N VAL A 244 -16.79 13.32 0.94
CA VAL A 244 -17.67 14.22 0.16
C VAL A 244 -16.91 14.85 -1.01
N LYS A 245 -15.68 15.33 -0.78
CA LYS A 245 -14.83 15.92 -1.83
C LYS A 245 -14.49 14.89 -2.91
N ASN A 246 -14.09 13.68 -2.52
CA ASN A 246 -13.77 12.60 -3.45
C ASN A 246 -14.99 12.17 -4.27
N ARG A 247 -16.18 12.04 -3.64
CA ARG A 247 -17.43 11.74 -4.33
C ARG A 247 -17.74 12.78 -5.40
N SER A 248 -17.66 14.05 -5.04
CA SER A 248 -17.93 15.14 -5.98
C SER A 248 -16.92 15.17 -7.12
N ALA A 249 -15.64 14.94 -6.84
CA ALA A 249 -14.59 14.89 -7.86
C ALA A 249 -14.80 13.72 -8.83
N LEU A 250 -15.04 12.52 -8.33
CA LEU A 250 -15.26 11.32 -9.18
C LEU A 250 -16.55 11.42 -9.99
N ALA A 251 -17.61 12.00 -9.44
CA ALA A 251 -18.86 12.26 -10.17
C ALA A 251 -18.64 13.28 -11.30
N ALA A 252 -17.88 14.33 -11.06
CA ALA A 252 -17.51 15.32 -12.10
C ALA A 252 -16.67 14.71 -13.25
N LEU A 253 -15.95 13.61 -12.97
CA LEU A 253 -15.20 12.84 -13.97
C LEU A 253 -16.06 11.78 -14.67
N GLY A 254 -17.38 11.75 -14.44
CA GLY A 254 -18.31 10.84 -15.10
C GLY A 254 -18.35 9.41 -14.55
N ALA A 255 -17.76 9.16 -13.38
CA ALA A 255 -17.87 7.85 -12.74
C ALA A 255 -19.31 7.57 -12.29
N SER A 256 -19.75 6.31 -12.43
CA SER A 256 -21.11 5.92 -12.01
C SER A 256 -21.27 5.95 -10.49
N PRO A 257 -22.48 6.29 -9.97
CA PRO A 257 -22.71 6.32 -8.53
C PRO A 257 -22.36 5.00 -7.83
N SER A 258 -22.65 3.84 -8.43
CA SER A 258 -22.33 2.54 -7.85
C SER A 258 -20.82 2.27 -7.76
N ALA A 259 -20.05 2.69 -8.76
CA ALA A 259 -18.59 2.58 -8.76
C ALA A 259 -17.98 3.50 -7.67
N ILE A 260 -18.48 4.73 -7.57
CA ILE A 260 -18.03 5.70 -6.55
C ILE A 260 -18.31 5.15 -5.16
N GLU A 261 -19.52 4.70 -4.87
CA GLU A 261 -19.87 4.17 -3.54
C GLU A 261 -19.10 2.89 -3.21
N GLY A 262 -18.87 2.02 -4.19
CA GLY A 262 -18.04 0.83 -4.02
C GLY A 262 -16.58 1.17 -3.64
N PHE A 263 -16.00 2.16 -4.27
CA PHE A 263 -14.64 2.65 -3.96
C PHE A 263 -14.59 3.37 -2.61
N LEU A 264 -15.48 4.34 -2.38
CA LEU A 264 -15.48 5.12 -1.14
C LEU A 264 -15.88 4.29 0.08
N GLY A 265 -16.72 3.28 -0.10
CA GLY A 265 -17.14 2.34 0.95
C GLY A 265 -16.12 1.25 1.26
N ASN A 266 -15.04 1.07 0.47
CA ASN A 266 -14.06 0.03 0.71
C ASN A 266 -13.27 0.28 2.00
N PRO A 267 -13.35 -0.62 3.02
CA PRO A 267 -12.66 -0.45 4.30
C PRO A 267 -11.15 -0.66 4.23
N SER A 268 -10.65 -1.37 3.20
CA SER A 268 -9.21 -1.61 3.00
C SER A 268 -8.45 -0.37 2.52
N LEU A 269 -9.18 0.66 2.06
CA LEU A 269 -8.61 1.93 1.62
C LEU A 269 -8.84 2.99 2.70
N SER A 270 -7.77 3.56 3.22
CA SER A 270 -7.86 4.68 4.16
C SER A 270 -8.43 5.95 3.48
N PRO A 271 -8.98 6.92 4.24
CA PRO A 271 -9.42 8.20 3.69
C PRO A 271 -8.32 8.93 2.89
N TRP A 272 -7.07 8.88 3.35
CA TRP A 272 -5.94 9.45 2.62
C TRP A 272 -5.66 8.74 1.31
N GLN A 273 -5.63 7.40 1.29
CA GLN A 273 -5.44 6.63 0.05
C GLN A 273 -6.53 6.93 -0.97
N LYS A 274 -7.80 6.98 -0.55
CA LYS A 274 -8.92 7.36 -1.42
C LYS A 274 -8.73 8.76 -2.03
N SER A 275 -8.27 9.72 -1.23
CA SER A 275 -8.02 11.10 -1.70
C SER A 275 -6.82 11.18 -2.64
N LEU A 276 -5.73 10.44 -2.33
CA LEU A 276 -4.55 10.35 -3.20
C LEU A 276 -4.91 9.72 -4.55
N ILE A 277 -5.59 8.58 -4.54
CA ILE A 277 -6.04 7.90 -5.76
C ILE A 277 -6.97 8.82 -6.58
N THR A 278 -7.93 9.49 -5.92
CA THR A 278 -8.83 10.42 -6.61
C THR A 278 -8.06 11.57 -7.27
N ALA A 279 -7.02 12.07 -6.61
CA ALA A 279 -6.16 13.13 -7.17
C ALA A 279 -5.38 12.66 -8.40
N GLU A 280 -4.82 11.44 -8.37
CA GLU A 280 -4.11 10.84 -9.52
C GLU A 280 -5.06 10.61 -10.71
N LEU A 281 -6.30 10.22 -10.44
CA LEU A 281 -7.31 9.98 -11.50
C LEU A 281 -7.90 11.25 -12.10
N LYS A 282 -7.82 12.39 -11.40
CA LYS A 282 -8.48 13.64 -11.78
C LYS A 282 -8.09 14.11 -13.19
N ASP A 283 -6.82 13.97 -13.53
CA ASP A 283 -6.31 14.45 -14.80
C ASP A 283 -6.58 13.45 -15.95
N ILE A 284 -6.82 12.17 -15.62
CA ILE A 284 -7.11 11.12 -16.59
C ILE A 284 -8.54 11.28 -17.18
N GLY A 285 -9.52 11.56 -16.34
CA GLY A 285 -10.86 12.04 -16.72
C GLY A 285 -11.75 11.11 -17.56
N GLN A 286 -11.33 9.89 -17.88
CA GLN A 286 -12.01 9.01 -18.81
C GLN A 286 -12.35 7.64 -18.20
N ASN A 287 -13.64 7.26 -18.31
CA ASN A 287 -14.13 5.89 -18.04
C ASN A 287 -13.58 5.22 -16.78
N LEU A 288 -13.59 5.94 -15.65
CA LEU A 288 -12.98 5.50 -14.40
C LEU A 288 -13.65 4.27 -13.77
N ASN A 289 -14.83 3.82 -14.28
CA ASN A 289 -15.58 2.72 -13.71
C ASN A 289 -14.78 1.41 -13.66
N ALA A 290 -13.94 1.13 -14.66
CA ALA A 290 -13.07 -0.04 -14.67
C ALA A 290 -12.05 0.01 -13.52
N PHE A 291 -11.40 1.17 -13.32
CA PHE A 291 -10.47 1.36 -12.21
C PHE A 291 -11.18 1.28 -10.84
N LEU A 292 -12.31 1.94 -10.69
CA LEU A 292 -13.08 1.89 -9.44
C LEU A 292 -13.64 0.49 -9.17
N GLY A 293 -13.84 -0.32 -10.22
CA GLY A 293 -14.20 -1.73 -10.12
C GLY A 293 -13.12 -2.57 -9.45
N ILE A 294 -11.86 -2.47 -9.90
CA ILE A 294 -10.74 -3.15 -9.24
C ILE A 294 -10.50 -2.60 -7.83
N ALA A 295 -10.66 -1.29 -7.63
CA ALA A 295 -10.53 -0.65 -6.33
C ALA A 295 -11.57 -1.18 -5.31
N LYS A 296 -12.79 -1.49 -5.75
CA LYS A 296 -13.82 -2.12 -4.93
C LYS A 296 -13.42 -3.52 -4.45
N MET A 297 -12.65 -4.25 -5.27
CA MET A 297 -12.22 -5.63 -4.98
C MET A 297 -10.95 -5.68 -4.11
N THR A 298 -10.28 -4.57 -3.89
CA THR A 298 -9.10 -4.46 -3.02
C THR A 298 -9.47 -4.86 -1.59
N SER A 299 -8.82 -5.88 -1.04
CA SER A 299 -9.23 -6.50 0.23
C SER A 299 -8.15 -6.49 1.32
N THR A 300 -6.91 -6.10 0.99
CA THR A 300 -5.81 -6.03 1.94
C THR A 300 -5.11 -4.67 1.91
N PRO A 301 -4.38 -4.30 2.98
CA PRO A 301 -3.57 -3.07 3.00
C PRO A 301 -2.50 -3.04 1.91
N GLU A 302 -1.88 -4.18 1.61
CA GLU A 302 -0.85 -4.32 0.55
C GLU A 302 -1.47 -4.03 -0.83
N ALA A 303 -2.62 -4.65 -1.13
CA ALA A 303 -3.34 -4.39 -2.37
C ALA A 303 -3.82 -2.92 -2.48
N ALA A 304 -4.09 -2.25 -1.35
CA ALA A 304 -4.40 -0.82 -1.33
C ALA A 304 -3.19 0.05 -1.70
N VAL A 305 -1.99 -0.36 -1.29
CA VAL A 305 -0.73 0.27 -1.72
C VAL A 305 -0.53 0.07 -3.22
N ASP A 306 -0.70 -1.14 -3.72
CA ASP A 306 -0.58 -1.46 -5.15
C ASP A 306 -1.56 -0.64 -6.00
N LEU A 307 -2.81 -0.51 -5.56
CA LEU A 307 -3.80 0.28 -6.27
C LEU A 307 -3.38 1.74 -6.44
N LEU A 308 -2.74 2.32 -5.42
CA LEU A 308 -2.18 3.67 -5.52
C LEU A 308 -1.02 3.73 -6.52
N GLN A 309 -0.15 2.70 -6.58
CA GLN A 309 0.91 2.63 -7.58
C GLN A 309 0.33 2.51 -9.00
N VAL A 310 -0.73 1.72 -9.19
CA VAL A 310 -1.44 1.66 -10.48
C VAL A 310 -1.94 3.05 -10.89
N ALA A 311 -2.61 3.79 -9.98
CA ALA A 311 -3.08 5.15 -10.26
C ALA A 311 -1.94 6.08 -10.67
N ARG A 312 -0.78 6.01 -10.01
CA ARG A 312 0.42 6.79 -10.34
C ARG A 312 1.03 6.43 -11.69
N LEU A 313 1.12 5.13 -12.00
CA LEU A 313 1.61 4.66 -13.31
C LEU A 313 0.75 5.19 -14.45
N LEU A 314 -0.58 5.18 -14.25
CA LEU A 314 -1.53 5.74 -15.21
C LEU A 314 -1.38 7.25 -15.34
N HIS A 315 -1.34 7.98 -14.23
CA HIS A 315 -1.19 9.43 -14.18
C HIS A 315 0.10 9.86 -14.88
N LYS A 316 1.23 9.25 -14.51
CA LYS A 316 2.54 9.55 -15.11
C LYS A 316 2.53 9.29 -16.62
N HIS A 317 1.95 8.16 -17.07
CA HIS A 317 1.81 7.89 -18.51
C HIS A 317 0.96 8.95 -19.19
N HIS A 318 -0.19 9.29 -18.61
CA HIS A 318 -1.11 10.29 -19.14
C HIS A 318 -0.43 11.65 -19.34
N GLN A 319 0.37 12.08 -18.37
CA GLN A 319 1.04 13.40 -18.38
C GLN A 319 2.29 13.43 -19.25
N GLU A 320 3.12 12.38 -19.18
CA GLU A 320 4.47 12.42 -19.76
C GLU A 320 4.58 11.74 -21.14
N VAL A 321 3.66 10.82 -21.48
CA VAL A 321 3.78 10.01 -22.72
C VAL A 321 2.67 10.30 -23.69
N ALA A 322 1.42 10.05 -23.30
CA ALA A 322 0.24 10.34 -24.10
C ALA A 322 -1.04 10.27 -23.25
N PRO A 323 -2.06 11.12 -23.55
CA PRO A 323 -3.34 11.06 -22.86
C PRO A 323 -4.01 9.69 -22.98
N LEU A 324 -4.53 9.18 -21.87
CA LEU A 324 -5.31 7.96 -21.82
C LEU A 324 -6.74 8.24 -22.31
N VAL A 325 -7.31 7.35 -23.13
CA VAL A 325 -8.64 7.46 -23.72
C VAL A 325 -9.61 6.40 -23.23
N SER A 326 -9.13 5.25 -22.73
CA SER A 326 -9.99 4.25 -22.12
C SER A 326 -9.26 3.44 -21.04
N LEU A 327 -10.02 3.06 -20.04
CA LEU A 327 -9.60 2.12 -18.99
C LEU A 327 -10.48 0.89 -19.08
N ARG A 328 -9.89 -0.31 -18.99
CA ARG A 328 -10.62 -1.57 -19.11
C ARG A 328 -10.03 -2.64 -18.20
N GLU A 329 -10.85 -3.60 -17.86
CA GLU A 329 -10.45 -4.77 -17.10
C GLU A 329 -11.04 -6.01 -17.77
N GLU A 330 -10.25 -7.07 -17.90
CA GLU A 330 -10.67 -8.35 -18.42
C GLU A 330 -9.92 -9.48 -17.72
N ASN A 331 -10.65 -10.43 -17.15
CA ASN A 331 -10.07 -11.61 -16.48
C ASN A 331 -8.99 -11.26 -15.44
N GLY A 332 -9.19 -10.19 -14.67
CA GLY A 332 -8.24 -9.72 -13.66
C GLY A 332 -7.02 -8.96 -14.22
N VAL A 333 -6.98 -8.69 -15.52
CA VAL A 333 -5.97 -7.84 -16.17
C VAL A 333 -6.55 -6.46 -16.40
N PHE A 334 -5.97 -5.47 -15.74
CA PHE A 334 -6.32 -4.07 -15.95
C PHE A 334 -5.39 -3.44 -17.00
N ALA A 335 -5.96 -2.71 -17.95
CA ALA A 335 -5.20 -2.05 -19.01
C ALA A 335 -5.80 -0.68 -19.35
N ALA A 336 -4.98 0.20 -19.90
CA ALA A 336 -5.35 1.53 -20.36
C ALA A 336 -4.88 1.75 -21.80
N LEU A 337 -5.74 2.33 -22.64
CA LEU A 337 -5.40 2.71 -24.01
C LEU A 337 -5.12 4.21 -24.07
N ASP A 338 -4.04 4.60 -24.76
CA ASP A 338 -3.71 5.99 -25.00
C ASP A 338 -4.10 6.48 -26.41
N THR A 339 -3.97 7.79 -26.63
CA THR A 339 -4.27 8.44 -27.93
C THR A 339 -3.37 7.97 -29.08
N LYS A 340 -2.21 7.37 -28.81
CA LYS A 340 -1.28 6.85 -29.82
C LYS A 340 -1.59 5.39 -30.22
N GLY A 341 -2.53 4.75 -29.52
CA GLY A 341 -2.89 3.36 -29.72
C GLY A 341 -2.02 2.40 -28.92
N LEU A 342 -1.32 2.86 -27.88
CA LEU A 342 -0.58 1.99 -26.97
C LEU A 342 -1.53 1.50 -25.87
N LEU A 343 -1.72 0.18 -25.80
CA LEU A 343 -2.40 -0.48 -24.69
C LEU A 343 -1.37 -0.82 -23.62
N LEU A 344 -1.48 -0.18 -22.46
CA LEU A 344 -0.56 -0.37 -21.35
C LEU A 344 -1.22 -1.16 -20.22
N ALA A 345 -0.50 -2.15 -19.68
CA ALA A 345 -0.82 -2.81 -18.43
C ALA A 345 0.06 -2.23 -17.30
N PRO A 346 -0.51 -1.48 -16.34
CA PRO A 346 0.22 -1.03 -15.16
C PRO A 346 0.26 -2.19 -14.15
N VAL A 347 1.46 -2.70 -13.86
CA VAL A 347 1.67 -3.82 -12.94
C VAL A 347 2.53 -3.34 -11.78
N PRO A 348 1.94 -3.04 -10.61
CA PRO A 348 2.71 -2.72 -9.42
C PRO A 348 3.47 -3.97 -8.95
N GLY A 349 4.63 -3.77 -8.35
CA GLY A 349 5.40 -4.88 -7.78
C GLY A 349 6.85 -4.53 -7.53
N ASP A 350 7.59 -5.45 -6.92
CA ASP A 350 9.02 -5.28 -6.65
C ASP A 350 9.86 -5.97 -7.72
N LEU A 351 9.46 -7.20 -8.11
CA LEU A 351 10.16 -8.04 -9.07
C LEU A 351 9.17 -8.89 -9.86
N ILE A 352 8.97 -8.54 -11.11
CA ILE A 352 8.14 -9.32 -12.02
C ILE A 352 8.99 -10.45 -12.59
N LEU A 353 8.68 -11.69 -12.21
CA LEU A 353 9.28 -12.92 -12.72
C LEU A 353 8.34 -13.57 -13.73
N TRP A 354 8.89 -14.32 -14.69
CA TRP A 354 8.09 -15.10 -15.63
C TRP A 354 7.50 -16.33 -14.96
N THR A 355 6.24 -16.24 -14.55
CA THR A 355 5.49 -17.29 -13.87
C THR A 355 4.26 -17.69 -14.67
N PRO A 356 3.58 -18.83 -14.38
CA PRO A 356 2.32 -19.18 -15.03
C PRO A 356 1.26 -18.08 -14.96
N LEU A 357 1.22 -17.34 -13.85
CA LEU A 357 0.29 -16.22 -13.66
C LEU A 357 0.62 -15.06 -14.60
N GLN A 358 1.90 -14.70 -14.74
CA GLN A 358 2.31 -13.62 -15.63
C GLN A 358 2.12 -13.99 -17.10
N ASP A 359 2.36 -15.25 -17.46
CA ASP A 359 2.09 -15.79 -18.80
C ASP A 359 0.60 -15.68 -19.17
N SER A 360 -0.29 -16.13 -18.27
CA SER A 360 -1.75 -16.02 -18.46
C SER A 360 -2.22 -14.57 -18.56
N ARG A 361 -1.66 -13.67 -17.76
CA ARG A 361 -1.96 -12.22 -17.82
C ARG A 361 -1.50 -11.61 -19.15
N ALA A 362 -0.33 -12.00 -19.63
CA ALA A 362 0.19 -11.56 -20.92
C ALA A 362 -0.72 -12.03 -22.07
N ASP A 363 -1.20 -13.28 -22.04
CA ASP A 363 -2.16 -13.78 -23.03
C ASP A 363 -3.48 -13.01 -23.02
N THR A 364 -3.99 -12.67 -21.85
CA THR A 364 -5.18 -11.82 -21.70
C THR A 364 -4.93 -10.44 -22.32
N LEU A 365 -3.79 -9.81 -22.04
CA LEU A 365 -3.45 -8.50 -22.62
C LEU A 365 -3.36 -8.54 -24.14
N VAL A 366 -2.77 -9.61 -24.70
CA VAL A 366 -2.71 -9.84 -26.16
C VAL A 366 -4.12 -10.05 -26.73
N ALA A 367 -4.99 -10.79 -26.04
CA ALA A 367 -6.38 -10.99 -26.46
C ALA A 367 -7.15 -9.65 -26.47
N MET A 368 -7.03 -8.84 -25.43
CA MET A 368 -7.62 -7.50 -25.37
C MET A 368 -7.18 -6.62 -26.53
N ALA A 369 -5.89 -6.71 -26.92
CA ALA A 369 -5.35 -5.95 -28.04
C ALA A 369 -5.90 -6.43 -29.39
N LYS A 370 -6.01 -7.74 -29.59
CA LYS A 370 -6.59 -8.31 -30.82
C LYS A 370 -8.07 -7.97 -31.02
N ALA A 371 -8.79 -7.78 -29.93
CA ALA A 371 -10.20 -7.43 -29.94
C ALA A 371 -10.48 -5.94 -30.27
N ASP A 372 -9.44 -5.09 -30.26
CA ASP A 372 -9.57 -3.64 -30.47
C ASP A 372 -8.64 -3.14 -31.58
N THR A 373 -9.21 -2.74 -32.71
CA THR A 373 -8.45 -2.24 -33.88
C THR A 373 -7.73 -0.91 -33.62
N GLN A 374 -8.03 -0.21 -32.53
CA GLN A 374 -7.31 1.02 -32.14
C GLN A 374 -5.96 0.69 -31.51
N VAL A 375 -5.76 -0.53 -30.99
CA VAL A 375 -4.50 -0.95 -30.38
C VAL A 375 -3.45 -1.22 -31.45
N LYS A 376 -2.33 -0.50 -31.37
CA LYS A 376 -1.18 -0.61 -32.29
C LYS A 376 0.02 -1.26 -31.65
N SER A 377 0.14 -1.15 -30.33
CA SER A 377 1.26 -1.70 -29.55
C SER A 377 0.85 -2.01 -28.12
N LEU A 378 1.64 -2.86 -27.47
CA LEU A 378 1.43 -3.33 -26.12
C LEU A 378 2.62 -2.97 -25.22
N THR A 379 2.36 -2.58 -23.98
CA THR A 379 3.41 -2.42 -22.99
C THR A 379 2.96 -2.86 -21.60
N LEU A 380 3.89 -3.45 -20.86
CA LEU A 380 3.77 -3.64 -19.41
C LEU A 380 4.66 -2.61 -18.72
N LYS A 381 4.08 -1.80 -17.85
CA LYS A 381 4.82 -0.84 -17.02
C LYS A 381 4.77 -1.27 -15.56
N SER A 382 5.94 -1.39 -14.94
CA SER A 382 6.06 -1.72 -13.52
C SER A 382 6.81 -0.62 -12.77
N ASP A 383 6.46 -0.39 -11.52
CA ASP A 383 7.23 0.45 -10.60
C ASP A 383 8.45 -0.29 -10.00
N GLY A 384 8.53 -1.62 -10.17
CA GLY A 384 9.65 -2.46 -9.78
C GLY A 384 10.50 -2.95 -10.93
N LEU A 385 11.34 -3.95 -10.64
CA LEU A 385 12.18 -4.62 -11.61
C LEU A 385 11.38 -5.66 -12.42
N ILE A 386 11.88 -5.97 -13.62
CA ILE A 386 11.36 -7.05 -14.46
C ILE A 386 12.55 -7.93 -14.80
N SER A 387 12.45 -9.23 -14.55
CA SER A 387 13.55 -10.16 -14.86
C SER A 387 13.86 -10.21 -16.36
N ALA A 388 15.10 -10.50 -16.71
CA ALA A 388 15.50 -10.63 -18.11
C ALA A 388 14.64 -11.66 -18.85
N ARG A 389 14.31 -12.78 -18.19
CA ARG A 389 13.44 -13.80 -18.78
C ARG A 389 12.01 -13.29 -19.00
N ALA A 390 11.44 -12.58 -18.03
CA ALA A 390 10.11 -11.98 -18.21
C ALA A 390 10.10 -10.97 -19.36
N VAL A 391 11.16 -10.15 -19.51
CA VAL A 391 11.34 -9.24 -20.65
C VAL A 391 11.33 -10.01 -21.97
N ASP A 392 12.12 -11.09 -22.08
CA ASP A 392 12.24 -11.89 -23.30
C ASP A 392 10.91 -12.59 -23.67
N GLU A 393 10.24 -13.18 -22.69
CA GLU A 393 8.97 -13.89 -22.92
C GLU A 393 7.82 -12.93 -23.28
N LEU A 394 7.75 -11.76 -22.62
CA LEU A 394 6.81 -10.70 -22.97
C LEU A 394 7.08 -10.16 -24.39
N ALA A 395 8.36 -9.96 -24.76
CA ALA A 395 8.74 -9.52 -26.10
C ALA A 395 8.33 -10.52 -27.20
N LYS A 396 8.41 -11.82 -26.95
CA LYS A 396 7.92 -12.86 -27.88
C LYS A 396 6.41 -12.76 -28.11
N LYS A 397 5.66 -12.25 -27.13
CA LYS A 397 4.21 -11.97 -27.23
C LYS A 397 3.91 -10.57 -27.80
N GLY A 398 4.93 -9.80 -28.17
CA GLY A 398 4.78 -8.43 -28.71
C GLY A 398 4.52 -7.38 -27.65
N ILE A 399 4.80 -7.67 -26.37
CA ILE A 399 4.62 -6.76 -25.25
C ILE A 399 5.96 -6.13 -24.90
N LEU A 400 6.07 -4.81 -25.04
CA LEU A 400 7.21 -4.04 -24.57
C LEU A 400 7.16 -3.92 -23.04
N THR A 401 8.33 -3.71 -22.40
CA THR A 401 8.41 -3.57 -20.96
C THR A 401 9.04 -2.25 -20.55
N THR A 402 8.55 -1.66 -19.47
CA THR A 402 9.12 -0.47 -18.82
C THR A 402 9.23 -0.73 -17.33
N PRO A 403 10.39 -1.23 -16.85
CA PRO A 403 10.64 -1.36 -15.41
C PRO A 403 10.89 0.01 -14.78
N GLN A 404 10.72 0.10 -13.46
CA GLN A 404 10.96 1.31 -12.66
C GLN A 404 10.28 2.56 -13.23
N ALA A 405 9.07 2.40 -13.74
CA ALA A 405 8.37 3.45 -14.48
C ALA A 405 8.01 4.68 -13.62
N LEU A 406 8.03 4.57 -12.29
CA LEU A 406 7.85 5.69 -11.36
C LEU A 406 9.18 6.33 -10.92
N GLY A 407 10.29 5.80 -11.33
CA GLY A 407 11.64 6.22 -10.97
C GLY A 407 12.48 5.07 -10.43
N PRO A 408 13.79 5.27 -10.26
CA PRO A 408 14.67 4.22 -9.73
C PRO A 408 14.29 3.82 -8.31
N ILE A 409 14.60 2.58 -7.96
CA ILE A 409 14.32 2.03 -6.62
C ILE A 409 15.23 2.69 -5.55
N HIS A 410 16.39 3.24 -5.95
CA HIS A 410 17.40 3.86 -5.09
C HIS A 410 17.69 5.30 -5.49
#